data_46374a7e889a874c63e5e8f146d3750b
#
_entry.id   46374a7e889a874c63e5e8f146d3750b
#
_cell.length_a   1.000
_cell.length_b   1.000
_cell.length_c   1.000
_cell.angle_alpha   90.00
_cell.angle_beta   90.00
_cell.angle_gamma   90.00
#
_symmetry.space_group_name_H-M   'P 1'
#
loop_
_entity.id
_entity.type
_entity.pdbx_description
1 polymer ?
#
loop_
_entity_poly.entity_id
_entity_poly.type
_entity_poly.pdbx_seq_one_letter_code
_entity_poly.pdbx_strand_id
1 'polypeptide(L)'
;MLTTKFKSNSTLFLRLLVSVLVLCLAPVTFAQQPPPPSGAYDAAPYLGQIRDTYVYGDIWERPNLSKRDRSMITVAVNQALYATNELRLHMGRALDNGVTQTELSEIIAHVLWYSGFPTGVNAARVAAEVFAERNLPAIPAAASPRQPPQEPELEFPDAYPQAPYLRDLLNQVLYAETWKRTELSPRDRSMITVAVGTALYASSEVRYHVGRALDNGVTQDEISEIITHVTFYSGFPTGVNASRVAAEVFESRSLPVGDERFPGAPYLDDLIDGLVYGETWNRNQLSVRDRSLATIAVTLAGYQSDQLRVHLQRGLDNGVTVQEISELIAHVTLYSGFPTGVNASRMFADILRERGIPLPN
;
A
#
# COMPACT_ATOMS: atom_id res chain seq x y z
N MET A 1 -28.52 26.83 -79.08
CA MET A 1 -27.06 26.56 -79.21
C MET A 1 -26.30 27.46 -78.31
N LEU A 2 -26.00 27.05 -77.11
CA LEU A 2 -24.98 27.64 -76.24
C LEU A 2 -24.87 26.71 -75.03
N THR A 3 -23.81 25.91 -75.01
CA THR A 3 -23.40 25.03 -73.95
C THR A 3 -22.56 25.80 -72.92
N THR A 4 -23.05 25.98 -71.74
CA THR A 4 -22.25 26.52 -70.60
C THR A 4 -21.85 25.42 -69.69
N LYS A 5 -20.51 25.24 -69.56
CA LYS A 5 -19.85 24.31 -68.67
C LYS A 5 -19.89 24.82 -67.20
N PHE A 6 -20.50 24.07 -66.31
CA PHE A 6 -20.31 24.26 -64.86
C PHE A 6 -19.02 23.58 -64.42
N LYS A 7 -18.03 24.35 -63.92
CA LYS A 7 -16.86 23.85 -63.20
C LYS A 7 -17.21 23.69 -61.75
N SER A 8 -17.12 22.47 -61.26
CA SER A 8 -17.30 22.11 -59.88
C SER A 8 -16.10 22.57 -59.01
N ASN A 9 -16.36 23.42 -58.03
CA ASN A 9 -15.41 23.85 -56.99
C ASN A 9 -15.37 22.83 -55.83
N SER A 10 -14.82 21.65 -56.07
CA SER A 10 -14.69 20.60 -55.05
C SER A 10 -13.41 20.69 -54.16
N THR A 11 -12.55 21.68 -54.38
CA THR A 11 -11.28 21.83 -53.65
C THR A 11 -11.31 22.76 -52.42
N LEU A 12 -12.42 23.51 -52.23
CA LEU A 12 -12.53 24.42 -51.07
C LEU A 12 -13.16 23.75 -49.85
N PHE A 13 -13.99 22.72 -50.03
CA PHE A 13 -14.64 21.99 -48.93
C PHE A 13 -13.71 21.00 -48.23
N LEU A 14 -12.71 20.49 -48.93
CA LEU A 14 -11.75 19.53 -48.34
C LEU A 14 -10.68 20.20 -47.48
N ARG A 15 -10.43 21.49 -47.65
CA ARG A 15 -9.45 22.25 -46.81
C ARG A 15 -10.04 22.76 -45.50
N LEU A 16 -11.37 22.92 -45.40
CA LEU A 16 -12.02 23.31 -44.13
C LEU A 16 -12.23 22.12 -43.19
N LEU A 17 -12.38 20.89 -43.68
CA LEU A 17 -12.55 19.69 -42.84
C LEU A 17 -11.24 19.19 -42.23
N VAL A 18 -10.10 19.46 -42.88
CA VAL A 18 -8.78 19.08 -42.32
C VAL A 18 -8.31 20.08 -41.24
N SER A 19 -8.75 21.34 -41.29
CA SER A 19 -8.38 22.36 -40.30
C SER A 19 -9.17 22.26 -38.99
N VAL A 20 -10.34 21.60 -38.96
CA VAL A 20 -11.14 21.42 -37.75
C VAL A 20 -10.75 20.14 -36.99
N LEU A 21 -10.12 19.15 -37.66
CA LEU A 21 -9.72 17.91 -37.03
C LEU A 21 -8.34 17.98 -36.35
N VAL A 22 -7.56 19.05 -36.58
CA VAL A 22 -6.23 19.26 -35.95
C VAL A 22 -6.30 20.07 -34.66
N LEU A 23 -7.45 20.67 -34.33
CA LEU A 23 -7.61 21.50 -33.14
C LEU A 23 -8.14 20.75 -31.89
N CYS A 24 -8.40 19.45 -31.97
CA CYS A 24 -8.90 18.66 -30.83
C CYS A 24 -7.91 17.63 -30.27
N LEU A 25 -6.66 17.66 -30.73
CA LEU A 25 -5.57 16.94 -30.04
C LEU A 25 -4.66 17.96 -29.36
N ALA A 26 -5.21 18.69 -28.37
CA ALA A 26 -4.33 19.24 -27.34
C ALA A 26 -3.57 18.04 -26.74
N PRO A 27 -2.22 18.05 -26.69
CA PRO A 27 -1.52 17.04 -25.95
C PRO A 27 -2.06 17.09 -24.53
N VAL A 28 -2.56 15.96 -24.03
CA VAL A 28 -2.75 15.78 -22.60
C VAL A 28 -1.36 15.97 -22.02
N THR A 29 -1.08 17.17 -21.55
CA THR A 29 0.11 17.43 -20.74
C THR A 29 -0.13 16.62 -19.48
N PHE A 30 0.48 15.43 -19.40
CA PHE A 30 0.66 14.74 -18.15
C PHE A 30 1.21 15.79 -17.19
N ALA A 31 0.47 16.10 -16.13
CA ALA A 31 0.94 17.00 -15.11
C ALA A 31 2.27 16.42 -14.64
N GLN A 32 3.36 17.09 -14.99
CA GLN A 32 4.70 16.71 -14.53
C GLN A 32 4.62 16.68 -13.02
N GLN A 33 4.91 15.51 -12.42
CA GLN A 33 4.91 15.37 -10.98
C GLN A 33 5.82 16.45 -10.40
N PRO A 34 5.39 17.18 -9.35
CA PRO A 34 6.26 18.17 -8.74
C PRO A 34 7.56 17.48 -8.33
N PRO A 35 8.72 18.10 -8.59
CA PRO A 35 9.99 17.55 -8.18
C PRO A 35 9.95 17.31 -6.65
N PRO A 36 10.58 16.23 -6.16
CA PRO A 36 10.71 16.01 -4.73
C PRO A 36 11.40 17.20 -4.08
N PRO A 37 11.22 17.41 -2.76
CA PRO A 37 11.95 18.42 -2.03
C PRO A 37 13.43 18.34 -2.41
N SER A 38 14.03 19.47 -2.77
CA SER A 38 15.46 19.54 -3.17
C SER A 38 16.30 18.92 -2.06
N GLY A 39 17.19 17.98 -2.42
CA GLY A 39 18.09 17.31 -1.49
C GLY A 39 17.61 15.97 -0.91
N ALA A 40 16.35 15.57 -1.08
CA ALA A 40 15.84 14.32 -0.50
C ALA A 40 16.62 13.05 -0.92
N TYR A 41 17.25 13.07 -2.10
CA TYR A 41 17.98 11.92 -2.64
C TYR A 41 19.48 12.16 -2.79
N ASP A 42 20.01 13.34 -2.39
CA ASP A 42 21.42 13.69 -2.54
C ASP A 42 22.32 12.75 -1.73
N ALA A 43 21.88 12.35 -0.54
CA ALA A 43 22.57 11.40 0.31
C ALA A 43 22.35 9.92 -0.09
N ALA A 44 21.35 9.64 -0.93
CA ALA A 44 20.98 8.30 -1.37
C ALA A 44 20.57 8.30 -2.87
N PRO A 45 21.48 8.60 -3.81
CA PRO A 45 21.13 8.78 -5.23
C PRO A 45 20.51 7.53 -5.86
N TYR A 46 20.88 6.33 -5.41
CA TYR A 46 20.23 5.09 -5.89
C TYR A 46 18.75 4.99 -5.50
N LEU A 47 18.36 5.54 -4.36
CA LEU A 47 16.95 5.64 -3.99
C LEU A 47 16.18 6.53 -5.00
N GLY A 48 16.79 7.61 -5.47
CA GLY A 48 16.25 8.43 -6.55
C GLY A 48 16.05 7.65 -7.84
N GLN A 49 17.02 6.81 -8.24
CA GLN A 49 16.89 5.94 -9.42
C GLN A 49 15.75 4.92 -9.26
N ILE A 50 15.64 4.25 -8.11
CA ILE A 50 14.52 3.33 -7.81
C ILE A 50 13.19 4.07 -7.91
N ARG A 51 13.08 5.26 -7.32
CA ARG A 51 11.87 6.09 -7.40
C ARG A 51 11.48 6.35 -8.85
N ASP A 52 12.42 6.83 -9.67
CA ASP A 52 12.12 7.26 -11.03
C ASP A 52 11.83 6.07 -11.95
N THR A 53 12.61 4.99 -11.84
CA THR A 53 12.49 3.83 -12.71
C THR A 53 11.32 2.93 -12.31
N TYR A 54 11.23 2.57 -11.05
CA TYR A 54 10.26 1.56 -10.60
C TYR A 54 8.99 2.18 -10.02
N VAL A 55 9.09 3.12 -9.07
CA VAL A 55 7.88 3.66 -8.44
C VAL A 55 7.05 4.43 -9.45
N TYR A 56 7.60 5.48 -10.05
CA TYR A 56 6.85 6.34 -10.98
C TYR A 56 6.96 5.94 -12.44
N GLY A 57 8.04 5.27 -12.86
CA GLY A 57 8.20 4.81 -14.24
C GLY A 57 7.46 3.52 -14.56
N ASP A 58 7.15 2.71 -13.54
CA ASP A 58 6.46 1.43 -13.71
C ASP A 58 5.21 1.34 -12.82
N ILE A 59 5.36 1.18 -11.49
CA ILE A 59 4.26 0.87 -10.57
C ILE A 59 3.08 1.85 -10.67
N TRP A 60 3.36 3.15 -10.75
CA TRP A 60 2.31 4.16 -10.90
C TRP A 60 1.68 4.20 -12.29
N GLU A 61 2.29 3.60 -13.30
CA GLU A 61 1.80 3.57 -14.69
C GLU A 61 1.08 2.26 -15.05
N ARG A 62 1.10 1.25 -14.19
CA ARG A 62 0.45 -0.04 -14.44
C ARG A 62 -1.07 0.12 -14.60
N PRO A 63 -1.70 -0.59 -15.58
CA PRO A 63 -3.08 -0.31 -16.01
C PRO A 63 -4.16 -0.80 -15.03
N ASN A 64 -3.88 -1.83 -14.21
CA ASN A 64 -4.91 -2.54 -13.45
C ASN A 64 -5.41 -1.79 -12.20
N LEU A 65 -4.92 -0.58 -11.94
CA LEU A 65 -5.40 0.28 -10.86
C LEU A 65 -5.31 1.74 -11.28
N SER A 66 -6.38 2.51 -11.13
CA SER A 66 -6.42 3.91 -11.53
C SER A 66 -5.46 4.78 -10.70
N LYS A 67 -5.03 5.93 -11.25
CA LYS A 67 -4.23 6.93 -10.50
C LYS A 67 -4.96 7.41 -9.24
N ARG A 68 -6.28 7.56 -9.31
CA ARG A 68 -7.12 7.90 -8.17
C ARG A 68 -7.05 6.83 -7.09
N ASP A 69 -7.26 5.58 -7.45
CA ASP A 69 -7.26 4.47 -6.50
C ASP A 69 -5.87 4.28 -5.87
N ARG A 70 -4.79 4.37 -6.68
CA ARG A 70 -3.40 4.37 -6.17
C ARG A 70 -3.17 5.49 -5.16
N SER A 71 -3.69 6.69 -5.43
CA SER A 71 -3.56 7.83 -4.51
C SER A 71 -4.28 7.59 -3.19
N MET A 72 -5.51 7.05 -3.22
CA MET A 72 -6.27 6.73 -2.01
C MET A 72 -5.55 5.71 -1.13
N ILE A 73 -5.09 4.60 -1.72
CA ILE A 73 -4.36 3.58 -0.96
C ILE A 73 -3.02 4.10 -0.44
N THR A 74 -2.32 4.95 -1.20
CA THR A 74 -1.06 5.55 -0.75
C THR A 74 -1.26 6.50 0.43
N VAL A 75 -2.29 7.34 0.40
CA VAL A 75 -2.66 8.19 1.55
C VAL A 75 -2.97 7.34 2.77
N ALA A 76 -3.79 6.29 2.62
CA ALA A 76 -4.15 5.38 3.70
C ALA A 76 -2.95 4.67 4.32
N VAL A 77 -2.04 4.16 3.50
CA VAL A 77 -0.79 3.50 3.94
C VAL A 77 0.13 4.49 4.67
N ASN A 78 0.36 5.68 4.11
CA ASN A 78 1.21 6.70 4.77
C ASN A 78 0.61 7.17 6.11
N GLN A 79 -0.72 7.24 6.23
CA GLN A 79 -1.37 7.48 7.51
C GLN A 79 -1.09 6.34 8.49
N ALA A 80 -1.31 5.10 8.07
CA ALA A 80 -1.16 3.92 8.93
C ALA A 80 0.28 3.74 9.42
N LEU A 81 1.26 4.04 8.57
CA LEU A 81 2.70 3.98 8.89
C LEU A 81 3.24 5.24 9.59
N TYR A 82 2.39 6.24 9.86
CA TYR A 82 2.80 7.52 10.47
C TYR A 82 3.85 8.30 9.65
N ALA A 83 3.87 8.11 8.33
CA ALA A 83 4.81 8.73 7.42
C ALA A 83 4.38 10.16 7.05
N THR A 84 4.47 11.11 7.97
CA THR A 84 3.86 12.45 7.91
C THR A 84 4.27 13.26 6.67
N ASN A 85 5.55 13.27 6.30
CA ASN A 85 6.03 14.02 5.14
C ASN A 85 5.50 13.43 3.83
N GLU A 86 5.53 12.10 3.70
CA GLU A 86 4.99 11.40 2.53
C GLU A 86 3.48 11.55 2.46
N LEU A 87 2.79 11.50 3.61
CA LEU A 87 1.35 11.71 3.69
C LEU A 87 0.97 13.09 3.13
N ARG A 88 1.70 14.16 3.49
CA ARG A 88 1.48 15.51 2.96
C ARG A 88 1.60 15.56 1.44
N LEU A 89 2.70 15.01 0.92
CA LEU A 89 2.94 14.95 -0.52
C LEU A 89 1.82 14.19 -1.25
N HIS A 90 1.45 13.02 -0.72
CA HIS A 90 0.46 12.16 -1.36
C HIS A 90 -0.98 12.64 -1.20
N MET A 91 -1.34 13.39 -0.16
CA MET A 91 -2.64 14.08 -0.09
C MET A 91 -2.78 15.12 -1.20
N GLY A 92 -1.72 15.91 -1.46
CA GLY A 92 -1.71 16.85 -2.57
C GLY A 92 -1.91 16.15 -3.92
N ARG A 93 -1.17 15.06 -4.16
CA ARG A 93 -1.30 14.24 -5.38
C ARG A 93 -2.67 13.58 -5.51
N ALA A 94 -3.26 13.14 -4.39
CA ALA A 94 -4.59 12.54 -4.38
C ALA A 94 -5.64 13.53 -4.90
N LEU A 95 -5.59 14.78 -4.45
CA LEU A 95 -6.44 15.85 -4.98
C LEU A 95 -6.21 16.07 -6.49
N ASP A 96 -4.95 16.08 -6.94
CA ASP A 96 -4.60 16.23 -8.36
C ASP A 96 -5.09 15.04 -9.21
N ASN A 97 -5.15 13.85 -8.63
CA ASN A 97 -5.63 12.62 -9.27
C ASN A 97 -7.14 12.39 -9.10
N GLY A 98 -7.89 13.40 -8.62
CA GLY A 98 -9.35 13.39 -8.58
C GLY A 98 -9.96 12.78 -7.30
N VAL A 99 -9.16 12.53 -6.26
CA VAL A 99 -9.70 12.23 -4.92
C VAL A 99 -10.22 13.54 -4.32
N THR A 100 -11.46 13.56 -3.89
CA THR A 100 -12.06 14.75 -3.32
C THR A 100 -11.61 15.02 -1.88
N GLN A 101 -11.75 16.25 -1.43
CA GLN A 101 -11.50 16.64 -0.05
C GLN A 101 -12.34 15.83 0.94
N THR A 102 -13.59 15.57 0.60
CA THR A 102 -14.51 14.77 1.42
C THR A 102 -14.04 13.32 1.53
N GLU A 103 -13.62 12.71 0.41
CA GLU A 103 -13.07 11.35 0.43
C GLU A 103 -11.77 11.25 1.24
N LEU A 104 -10.87 12.25 1.15
CA LEU A 104 -9.68 12.29 2.00
C LEU A 104 -10.04 12.34 3.49
N SER A 105 -11.04 13.13 3.87
CA SER A 105 -11.55 13.17 5.23
C SER A 105 -12.10 11.82 5.69
N GLU A 106 -12.81 11.12 4.80
CA GLU A 106 -13.35 9.78 5.09
C GLU A 106 -12.26 8.70 5.16
N ILE A 107 -11.21 8.79 4.33
CA ILE A 107 -10.03 7.91 4.45
C ILE A 107 -9.42 8.06 5.84
N ILE A 108 -9.21 9.29 6.30
CA ILE A 108 -8.66 9.56 7.65
C ILE A 108 -9.51 8.92 8.74
N ALA A 109 -10.83 9.13 8.68
CA ALA A 109 -11.79 8.60 9.64
C ALA A 109 -11.93 7.06 9.57
N HIS A 110 -11.72 6.46 8.41
CA HIS A 110 -11.79 5.01 8.24
C HIS A 110 -10.50 4.31 8.71
N VAL A 111 -9.35 4.81 8.30
CA VAL A 111 -8.04 4.19 8.59
C VAL A 111 -7.68 4.20 10.07
N LEU A 112 -8.14 5.19 10.86
CA LEU A 112 -7.88 5.24 12.30
C LEU A 112 -8.32 3.98 13.05
N TRP A 113 -9.36 3.29 12.58
CA TRP A 113 -9.86 2.05 13.19
C TRP A 113 -8.89 0.88 13.06
N TYR A 114 -8.04 0.90 12.04
CA TYR A 114 -7.06 -0.15 11.73
C TYR A 114 -5.64 0.20 12.21
N SER A 115 -5.33 1.49 12.31
CA SER A 115 -3.98 1.98 12.64
C SER A 115 -3.88 2.74 13.97
N GLY A 116 -5.02 2.96 14.61
CA GLY A 116 -5.12 3.66 15.90
C GLY A 116 -5.41 5.17 15.79
N PHE A 117 -6.05 5.71 16.81
CA PHE A 117 -6.50 7.11 16.87
C PHE A 117 -5.37 8.15 16.65
N PRO A 118 -4.13 7.97 17.19
CA PRO A 118 -3.04 8.94 16.97
C PRO A 118 -2.69 9.13 15.50
N THR A 119 -2.76 8.09 14.65
CA THR A 119 -2.50 8.20 13.21
C THR A 119 -3.54 9.08 12.53
N GLY A 120 -4.82 8.93 12.91
CA GLY A 120 -5.92 9.76 12.42
C GLY A 120 -5.76 11.24 12.80
N VAL A 121 -5.37 11.52 14.06
CA VAL A 121 -5.12 12.92 14.51
C VAL A 121 -3.97 13.54 13.73
N ASN A 122 -2.87 12.80 13.52
CA ASN A 122 -1.76 13.29 12.71
C ASN A 122 -2.20 13.57 11.26
N ALA A 123 -2.92 12.63 10.64
CA ALA A 123 -3.40 12.78 9.27
C ALA A 123 -4.37 13.96 9.11
N ALA A 124 -5.25 14.19 10.09
CA ALA A 124 -6.16 15.32 10.08
C ALA A 124 -5.43 16.68 10.12
N ARG A 125 -4.33 16.79 10.88
CA ARG A 125 -3.48 18.00 10.89
C ARG A 125 -2.84 18.23 9.53
N VAL A 126 -2.24 17.18 8.94
CA VAL A 126 -1.64 17.25 7.60
C VAL A 126 -2.67 17.64 6.55
N ALA A 127 -3.87 17.05 6.61
CA ALA A 127 -4.96 17.40 5.69
C ALA A 127 -5.36 18.87 5.81
N ALA A 128 -5.51 19.39 7.03
CA ALA A 128 -5.86 20.80 7.26
C ALA A 128 -4.83 21.74 6.62
N GLU A 129 -3.53 21.43 6.73
CA GLU A 129 -2.46 22.21 6.10
C GLU A 129 -2.54 22.14 4.58
N VAL A 130 -2.67 20.95 4.00
CA VAL A 130 -2.79 20.76 2.54
C VAL A 130 -4.03 21.43 1.97
N PHE A 131 -5.16 21.36 2.68
CA PHE A 131 -6.40 22.01 2.25
C PHE A 131 -6.28 23.55 2.29
N ALA A 132 -5.65 24.08 3.31
CA ALA A 132 -5.39 25.51 3.41
C ALA A 132 -4.45 26.02 2.31
N GLU A 133 -3.36 25.33 2.01
CA GLU A 133 -2.42 25.65 0.92
C GLU A 133 -3.09 25.67 -0.46
N ARG A 134 -4.09 24.81 -0.65
CA ARG A 134 -4.86 24.71 -1.89
C ARG A 134 -6.11 25.62 -1.91
N ASN A 135 -6.31 26.43 -0.89
CA ASN A 135 -7.48 27.30 -0.73
C ASN A 135 -8.81 26.54 -0.84
N LEU A 136 -8.87 25.31 -0.34
CA LEU A 136 -10.09 24.53 -0.31
C LEU A 136 -11.01 25.00 0.82
N PRO A 137 -12.35 24.98 0.64
CA PRO A 137 -13.27 25.38 1.68
C PRO A 137 -13.18 24.46 2.90
N ALA A 138 -13.55 24.97 4.08
CA ALA A 138 -13.66 24.10 5.25
C ALA A 138 -14.71 23.01 5.01
N ILE A 139 -14.38 21.77 5.39
CA ILE A 139 -15.35 20.69 5.39
C ILE A 139 -16.40 21.02 6.45
N PRO A 140 -17.70 21.01 6.13
CA PRO A 140 -18.74 21.20 7.13
C PRO A 140 -18.56 20.20 8.28
N ALA A 141 -18.76 20.65 9.52
CA ALA A 141 -18.76 19.73 10.65
C ALA A 141 -19.73 18.57 10.36
N ALA A 142 -19.27 17.34 10.60
CA ALA A 142 -20.14 16.18 10.49
C ALA A 142 -21.39 16.46 11.34
N ALA A 143 -22.57 16.17 10.80
CA ALA A 143 -23.78 16.21 11.60
C ALA A 143 -23.53 15.38 12.87
N SER A 144 -24.04 15.87 14.01
CA SER A 144 -23.86 15.22 15.32
C SER A 144 -23.92 13.71 15.23
N PRO A 145 -23.15 12.98 16.04
CA PRO A 145 -23.12 11.51 15.98
C PRO A 145 -24.54 10.99 15.84
N ARG A 146 -24.78 10.17 14.82
CA ARG A 146 -26.07 9.51 14.68
C ARG A 146 -26.33 8.74 15.98
N GLN A 147 -27.53 8.90 16.53
CA GLN A 147 -27.93 7.96 17.58
C GLN A 147 -27.78 6.55 16.99
N PRO A 148 -27.08 5.65 17.68
CA PRO A 148 -26.96 4.27 17.19
C PRO A 148 -28.38 3.75 16.90
N PRO A 149 -28.55 2.95 15.82
CA PRO A 149 -29.85 2.32 15.56
C PRO A 149 -30.32 1.59 16.81
N GLN A 150 -31.59 1.67 17.13
CA GLN A 150 -32.14 1.13 18.40
C GLN A 150 -31.86 -0.37 18.59
N GLU A 151 -31.67 -1.12 17.51
CA GLU A 151 -31.19 -2.52 17.50
C GLU A 151 -30.40 -2.73 16.18
N PRO A 152 -29.08 -2.48 16.15
CA PRO A 152 -28.29 -2.75 14.97
C PRO A 152 -28.23 -4.26 14.73
N GLU A 153 -28.48 -4.70 13.51
CA GLU A 153 -28.10 -6.03 13.07
C GLU A 153 -26.57 -6.17 13.24
N LEU A 154 -26.16 -7.06 14.14
CA LEU A 154 -24.76 -7.24 14.48
C LEU A 154 -24.11 -8.09 13.40
N GLU A 155 -23.10 -7.54 12.69
CA GLU A 155 -22.34 -8.30 11.68
C GLU A 155 -21.50 -9.42 12.34
N PHE A 156 -21.05 -9.20 13.57
CA PHE A 156 -20.22 -10.14 14.32
C PHE A 156 -20.74 -10.31 15.77
N PRO A 157 -21.91 -10.95 15.99
CA PRO A 157 -22.53 -11.05 17.32
C PRO A 157 -21.66 -11.83 18.31
N ASP A 158 -20.92 -12.84 17.84
CA ASP A 158 -20.08 -13.74 18.66
C ASP A 158 -18.61 -13.33 18.69
N ALA A 159 -18.23 -12.19 18.08
CA ALA A 159 -16.84 -11.73 18.11
C ALA A 159 -16.40 -11.34 19.52
N TYR A 160 -15.18 -11.67 19.87
CA TYR A 160 -14.52 -11.22 21.10
C TYR A 160 -15.33 -11.44 22.40
N PRO A 161 -15.77 -12.68 22.70
CA PRO A 161 -16.59 -12.95 23.90
C PRO A 161 -15.87 -12.57 25.20
N GLN A 162 -14.53 -12.56 25.21
CA GLN A 162 -13.71 -12.14 26.34
C GLN A 162 -13.50 -10.61 26.43
N ALA A 163 -13.92 -9.86 25.39
CA ALA A 163 -13.83 -8.41 25.34
C ALA A 163 -15.13 -7.82 24.77
N PRO A 164 -16.25 -7.91 25.51
CA PRO A 164 -17.58 -7.55 24.98
C PRO A 164 -17.68 -6.09 24.52
N TYR A 165 -16.99 -5.17 25.19
CA TYR A 165 -16.96 -3.77 24.75
C TYR A 165 -16.26 -3.59 23.41
N LEU A 166 -15.20 -4.38 23.13
CA LEU A 166 -14.53 -4.36 21.80
C LEU A 166 -15.50 -4.89 20.72
N ARG A 167 -16.25 -5.95 21.01
CA ARG A 167 -17.31 -6.44 20.12
C ARG A 167 -18.35 -5.36 19.83
N ASP A 168 -18.77 -4.64 20.86
CA ASP A 168 -19.78 -3.58 20.72
C ASP A 168 -19.24 -2.41 19.87
N LEU A 169 -17.98 -2.00 20.05
CA LEU A 169 -17.31 -1.02 19.19
C LEU A 169 -17.21 -1.51 17.73
N LEU A 170 -16.84 -2.78 17.53
CA LEU A 170 -16.78 -3.40 16.22
C LEU A 170 -18.14 -3.30 15.50
N ASN A 171 -19.18 -3.78 16.14
CA ASN A 171 -20.48 -3.89 15.51
C ASN A 171 -21.20 -2.54 15.38
N GLN A 172 -21.24 -1.74 16.45
CA GLN A 172 -22.06 -0.52 16.51
C GLN A 172 -21.39 0.67 15.87
N VAL A 173 -20.05 0.80 15.98
CA VAL A 173 -19.34 1.97 15.49
C VAL A 173 -18.62 1.68 14.17
N LEU A 174 -17.81 0.61 14.11
CA LEU A 174 -17.06 0.33 12.88
C LEU A 174 -18.01 -0.10 11.75
N TYR A 175 -18.78 -1.14 11.92
CA TYR A 175 -19.60 -1.71 10.84
C TYR A 175 -20.97 -1.04 10.68
N ALA A 176 -21.67 -0.72 11.75
CA ALA A 176 -23.00 -0.11 11.64
C ALA A 176 -22.94 1.40 11.32
N GLU A 177 -21.85 2.10 11.64
CA GLU A 177 -21.69 3.51 11.37
C GLU A 177 -20.61 3.79 10.33
N THR A 178 -19.32 3.54 10.63
CA THR A 178 -18.20 3.95 9.77
C THR A 178 -18.26 3.31 8.38
N TRP A 179 -18.51 2.01 8.29
CA TRP A 179 -18.63 1.32 6.99
C TRP A 179 -19.89 1.70 6.20
N LYS A 180 -20.91 2.24 6.84
CA LYS A 180 -22.17 2.65 6.20
C LYS A 180 -22.19 4.12 5.78
N ARG A 181 -21.15 4.89 6.05
CA ARG A 181 -21.03 6.28 5.60
C ARG A 181 -20.90 6.34 4.07
N THR A 182 -21.65 7.27 3.46
CA THR A 182 -21.82 7.34 2.00
C THR A 182 -20.75 8.15 1.28
N GLU A 183 -19.94 8.89 2.02
CA GLU A 183 -18.90 9.80 1.50
C GLU A 183 -17.71 9.07 0.90
N LEU A 184 -17.60 7.77 1.14
CA LEU A 184 -16.65 6.87 0.52
C LEU A 184 -17.34 5.56 0.18
N SER A 185 -17.19 5.06 -1.05
CA SER A 185 -17.87 3.85 -1.50
C SER A 185 -17.40 2.60 -0.71
N PRO A 186 -18.26 1.55 -0.59
CA PRO A 186 -17.82 0.28 0.01
C PRO A 186 -16.62 -0.34 -0.70
N ARG A 187 -16.52 -0.19 -2.04
CA ARG A 187 -15.37 -0.62 -2.83
C ARG A 187 -14.10 0.12 -2.40
N ASP A 188 -14.15 1.45 -2.35
CA ASP A 188 -12.98 2.26 -1.98
C ASP A 188 -12.55 1.99 -0.53
N ARG A 189 -13.51 1.83 0.41
CA ARG A 189 -13.20 1.41 1.79
C ARG A 189 -12.47 0.08 1.83
N SER A 190 -12.92 -0.90 1.03
CA SER A 190 -12.30 -2.22 0.97
C SER A 190 -10.87 -2.15 0.41
N MET A 191 -10.65 -1.40 -0.66
CA MET A 191 -9.30 -1.22 -1.23
C MET A 191 -8.32 -0.64 -0.21
N ILE A 192 -8.71 0.45 0.47
CA ILE A 192 -7.83 1.08 1.46
C ILE A 192 -7.60 0.17 2.68
N THR A 193 -8.59 -0.66 3.06
CA THR A 193 -8.44 -1.59 4.19
C THR A 193 -7.50 -2.73 3.85
N VAL A 194 -7.59 -3.32 2.65
CA VAL A 194 -6.61 -4.30 2.16
C VAL A 194 -5.21 -3.70 2.15
N ALA A 195 -5.06 -2.47 1.64
CA ALA A 195 -3.78 -1.78 1.59
C ALA A 195 -3.18 -1.54 3.00
N VAL A 196 -3.99 -1.07 3.94
CA VAL A 196 -3.56 -0.84 5.34
C VAL A 196 -3.21 -2.16 6.03
N GLY A 197 -4.05 -3.20 5.89
CA GLY A 197 -3.74 -4.52 6.44
C GLY A 197 -2.45 -5.11 5.88
N THR A 198 -2.20 -4.93 4.58
CA THR A 198 -0.93 -5.32 3.93
C THR A 198 0.24 -4.56 4.56
N ALA A 199 0.16 -3.23 4.65
CA ALA A 199 1.24 -2.39 5.17
C ALA A 199 1.58 -2.69 6.64
N LEU A 200 0.58 -3.02 7.44
CA LEU A 200 0.73 -3.37 8.86
C LEU A 200 1.09 -4.84 9.11
N TYR A 201 1.28 -5.65 8.06
CA TYR A 201 1.55 -7.10 8.17
C TYR A 201 0.43 -7.87 8.89
N ALA A 202 -0.79 -7.41 8.82
CA ALA A 202 -1.95 -7.93 9.55
C ALA A 202 -2.63 -9.06 8.75
N SER A 203 -2.03 -10.27 8.72
CA SER A 203 -2.46 -11.38 7.85
C SER A 203 -3.91 -11.78 8.03
N SER A 204 -4.43 -11.80 9.27
CA SER A 204 -5.83 -12.14 9.56
C SER A 204 -6.79 -11.09 8.98
N GLU A 205 -6.43 -9.83 9.12
CA GLU A 205 -7.21 -8.71 8.59
C GLU A 205 -7.16 -8.70 7.05
N VAL A 206 -5.98 -8.94 6.45
CA VAL A 206 -5.85 -9.08 4.99
C VAL A 206 -6.75 -10.20 4.48
N ARG A 207 -6.74 -11.38 5.14
CA ARG A 207 -7.59 -12.52 4.76
C ARG A 207 -9.07 -12.14 4.75
N TYR A 208 -9.55 -11.54 5.80
CA TYR A 208 -10.95 -11.13 5.91
C TYR A 208 -11.29 -10.05 4.87
N HIS A 209 -10.47 -9.01 4.77
CA HIS A 209 -10.75 -7.86 3.93
C HIS A 209 -10.52 -8.09 2.43
N VAL A 210 -9.68 -9.05 2.02
CA VAL A 210 -9.59 -9.49 0.61
C VAL A 210 -10.92 -10.13 0.19
N GLY A 211 -11.50 -11.02 1.01
CA GLY A 211 -12.82 -11.57 0.75
C GLY A 211 -13.90 -10.50 0.65
N ARG A 212 -13.92 -9.56 1.60
CA ARG A 212 -14.87 -8.44 1.60
C ARG A 212 -14.66 -7.48 0.41
N ALA A 213 -13.42 -7.28 -0.04
CA ALA A 213 -13.12 -6.46 -1.20
C ALA A 213 -13.72 -7.06 -2.48
N LEU A 214 -13.59 -8.38 -2.66
CA LEU A 214 -14.24 -9.10 -3.76
C LEU A 214 -15.76 -8.95 -3.70
N ASP A 215 -16.36 -9.08 -2.52
CA ASP A 215 -17.81 -8.91 -2.33
C ASP A 215 -18.28 -7.47 -2.61
N ASN A 216 -17.42 -6.48 -2.42
CA ASN A 216 -17.68 -5.06 -2.70
C ASN A 216 -17.24 -4.64 -4.12
N GLY A 217 -16.91 -5.58 -5.01
CA GLY A 217 -16.62 -5.35 -6.42
C GLY A 217 -15.19 -4.92 -6.74
N VAL A 218 -14.24 -5.11 -5.82
CA VAL A 218 -12.81 -5.02 -6.15
C VAL A 218 -12.43 -6.32 -6.85
N THR A 219 -11.83 -6.22 -8.02
CA THR A 219 -11.43 -7.39 -8.80
C THR A 219 -10.16 -8.05 -8.24
N GLN A 220 -9.93 -9.32 -8.62
CA GLN A 220 -8.71 -10.04 -8.29
C GLN A 220 -7.46 -9.30 -8.77
N ASP A 221 -7.49 -8.78 -10.01
CA ASP A 221 -6.39 -8.01 -10.60
C ASP A 221 -6.11 -6.72 -9.83
N GLU A 222 -7.16 -6.01 -9.40
CA GLU A 222 -7.01 -4.81 -8.56
C GLU A 222 -6.40 -5.15 -7.20
N ILE A 223 -6.80 -6.25 -6.55
CA ILE A 223 -6.21 -6.70 -5.29
C ILE A 223 -4.72 -7.01 -5.47
N SER A 224 -4.36 -7.71 -6.55
CA SER A 224 -2.97 -8.00 -6.89
C SER A 224 -2.15 -6.72 -7.09
N GLU A 225 -2.73 -5.73 -7.76
CA GLU A 225 -2.09 -4.41 -7.94
C GLU A 225 -1.98 -3.59 -6.66
N ILE A 226 -2.99 -3.66 -5.77
CA ILE A 226 -2.92 -3.02 -4.44
C ILE A 226 -1.72 -3.58 -3.67
N ILE A 227 -1.59 -4.91 -3.59
CA ILE A 227 -0.48 -5.57 -2.89
C ILE A 227 0.86 -5.17 -3.49
N THR A 228 0.98 -5.23 -4.82
CA THR A 228 2.19 -4.85 -5.55
C THR A 228 2.55 -3.36 -5.28
N HIS A 229 1.58 -2.47 -5.37
CA HIS A 229 1.78 -1.04 -5.14
C HIS A 229 2.22 -0.75 -3.69
N VAL A 230 1.52 -1.32 -2.71
CA VAL A 230 1.80 -1.13 -1.28
C VAL A 230 3.19 -1.61 -0.90
N THR A 231 3.72 -2.63 -1.57
CA THR A 231 5.08 -3.15 -1.36
C THR A 231 6.16 -2.06 -1.43
N PHE A 232 6.00 -1.06 -2.29
CA PHE A 232 6.95 0.05 -2.41
C PHE A 232 6.85 1.09 -1.28
N TYR A 233 5.78 1.06 -0.49
CA TYR A 233 5.55 1.97 0.65
C TYR A 233 5.77 1.30 2.00
N SER A 234 5.60 -0.01 2.09
CA SER A 234 5.71 -0.78 3.34
C SER A 234 6.80 -1.86 3.34
N GLY A 235 7.45 -2.08 2.20
CA GLY A 235 8.52 -3.06 2.01
C GLY A 235 8.06 -4.40 1.44
N PHE A 236 8.96 -5.09 0.76
CA PHE A 236 8.70 -6.40 0.12
C PHE A 236 8.18 -7.48 1.09
N PRO A 237 8.64 -7.59 2.34
CA PRO A 237 8.09 -8.56 3.28
C PRO A 237 6.57 -8.48 3.46
N THR A 238 6.01 -7.28 3.47
CA THR A 238 4.56 -7.07 3.65
C THR A 238 3.78 -7.54 2.41
N GLY A 239 4.27 -7.21 1.21
CA GLY A 239 3.67 -7.64 -0.05
C GLY A 239 3.72 -9.15 -0.25
N VAL A 240 4.87 -9.78 0.04
CA VAL A 240 5.03 -11.25 -0.03
C VAL A 240 4.04 -11.96 0.90
N ASN A 241 3.90 -11.48 2.14
CA ASN A 241 2.92 -12.03 3.07
C ASN A 241 1.49 -11.85 2.57
N ALA A 242 1.12 -10.64 2.14
CA ALA A 242 -0.22 -10.34 1.66
C ALA A 242 -0.57 -11.11 0.38
N SER A 243 0.40 -11.32 -0.53
CA SER A 243 0.20 -12.14 -1.72
C SER A 243 -0.19 -13.58 -1.38
N ARG A 244 0.53 -14.22 -0.44
CA ARG A 244 0.17 -15.58 -0.01
C ARG A 244 -1.23 -15.63 0.59
N VAL A 245 -1.57 -14.67 1.46
CA VAL A 245 -2.90 -14.60 2.08
C VAL A 245 -3.99 -14.35 1.03
N ALA A 246 -3.75 -13.49 0.06
CA ALA A 246 -4.70 -13.22 -1.03
C ALA A 246 -4.92 -14.45 -1.91
N ALA A 247 -3.86 -15.19 -2.26
CA ALA A 247 -3.95 -16.43 -3.03
C ALA A 247 -4.85 -17.46 -2.33
N GLU A 248 -4.67 -17.67 -1.01
CA GLU A 248 -5.52 -18.56 -0.21
C GLU A 248 -7.00 -18.14 -0.25
N VAL A 249 -7.29 -16.83 -0.23
CA VAL A 249 -8.66 -16.33 -0.37
C VAL A 249 -9.18 -16.56 -1.78
N PHE A 250 -8.38 -16.32 -2.81
CA PHE A 250 -8.77 -16.56 -4.21
C PHE A 250 -9.13 -18.04 -4.43
N GLU A 251 -8.28 -18.96 -3.95
CA GLU A 251 -8.55 -20.38 -4.00
C GLU A 251 -9.86 -20.76 -3.28
N SER A 252 -10.09 -20.23 -2.08
CA SER A 252 -11.30 -20.49 -1.30
C SER A 252 -12.58 -19.98 -2.00
N ARG A 253 -12.44 -18.99 -2.89
CA ARG A 253 -13.52 -18.42 -3.70
C ARG A 253 -13.60 -19.03 -5.10
N SER A 254 -12.81 -20.08 -5.41
CA SER A 254 -12.70 -20.72 -6.73
C SER A 254 -12.31 -19.75 -7.84
N LEU A 255 -11.54 -18.72 -7.51
CA LEU A 255 -10.92 -17.82 -8.48
C LEU A 255 -9.61 -18.45 -9.00
N PRO A 256 -9.22 -18.17 -10.25
CA PRO A 256 -7.99 -18.72 -10.80
C PRO A 256 -6.76 -18.22 -10.03
N VAL A 257 -5.88 -19.16 -9.68
CA VAL A 257 -4.60 -18.88 -9.04
C VAL A 257 -3.53 -19.57 -9.88
N GLY A 258 -2.50 -18.81 -10.28
CA GLY A 258 -1.39 -19.33 -11.08
C GLY A 258 -0.35 -20.08 -10.26
N ASP A 259 0.67 -20.58 -10.94
CA ASP A 259 1.77 -21.34 -10.34
C ASP A 259 2.96 -20.46 -9.91
N GLU A 260 2.81 -19.15 -9.97
CA GLU A 260 3.85 -18.19 -9.59
C GLU A 260 4.17 -18.32 -8.09
N ARG A 261 5.37 -17.95 -7.70
CA ARG A 261 5.83 -17.98 -6.29
C ARG A 261 4.97 -17.10 -5.37
N PHE A 262 4.39 -16.04 -5.94
CA PHE A 262 3.51 -15.09 -5.24
C PHE A 262 2.18 -14.91 -6.00
N PRO A 263 1.31 -15.93 -6.02
CA PRO A 263 0.15 -15.95 -6.92
C PRO A 263 -0.90 -14.87 -6.65
N GLY A 264 -0.97 -14.34 -5.44
CA GLY A 264 -1.88 -13.23 -5.09
C GLY A 264 -1.40 -11.86 -5.58
N ALA A 265 -0.15 -11.75 -6.03
CA ALA A 265 0.45 -10.57 -6.66
C ALA A 265 1.63 -11.01 -7.54
N PRO A 266 1.37 -11.61 -8.71
CA PRO A 266 2.39 -12.30 -9.53
C PRO A 266 3.57 -11.42 -9.92
N TYR A 267 3.34 -10.12 -10.14
CA TYR A 267 4.40 -9.19 -10.51
C TYR A 267 5.50 -9.03 -9.45
N LEU A 268 5.26 -9.47 -8.21
CA LEU A 268 6.30 -9.50 -7.16
C LEU A 268 7.45 -10.44 -7.51
N ASP A 269 7.23 -11.49 -8.31
CA ASP A 269 8.30 -12.39 -8.77
C ASP A 269 9.34 -11.64 -9.59
N ASP A 270 8.90 -10.91 -10.61
CA ASP A 270 9.78 -10.11 -11.47
C ASP A 270 10.52 -9.02 -10.67
N LEU A 271 9.81 -8.35 -9.77
CA LEU A 271 10.41 -7.31 -8.93
C LEU A 271 11.44 -7.87 -7.95
N ILE A 272 11.17 -9.02 -7.34
CA ILE A 272 12.10 -9.63 -6.39
C ILE A 272 13.34 -10.14 -7.12
N ASP A 273 13.17 -10.82 -8.24
CA ASP A 273 14.30 -11.39 -8.99
C ASP A 273 15.09 -10.28 -9.72
N GLY A 274 14.44 -9.31 -10.34
CA GLY A 274 15.10 -8.22 -11.05
C GLY A 274 15.64 -7.14 -10.12
N LEU A 275 14.77 -6.46 -9.37
CA LEU A 275 15.15 -5.31 -8.55
C LEU A 275 15.82 -5.70 -7.23
N VAL A 276 15.21 -6.62 -6.46
CA VAL A 276 15.73 -6.92 -5.11
C VAL A 276 17.03 -7.70 -5.23
N TYR A 277 16.99 -8.91 -5.80
CA TYR A 277 18.18 -9.77 -5.87
C TYR A 277 19.03 -9.51 -7.10
N GLY A 278 18.45 -9.14 -8.25
CA GLY A 278 19.19 -8.83 -9.48
C GLY A 278 20.01 -7.55 -9.38
N GLU A 279 19.47 -6.52 -8.75
CA GLU A 279 20.16 -5.22 -8.62
C GLU A 279 20.59 -4.94 -7.17
N THR A 280 19.65 -4.75 -6.25
CA THR A 280 19.92 -4.17 -4.92
C THR A 280 20.90 -5.04 -4.11
N TRP A 281 20.70 -6.36 -4.08
CA TRP A 281 21.58 -7.28 -3.35
C TRP A 281 22.95 -7.47 -4.01
N ASN A 282 23.08 -7.20 -5.31
CA ASN A 282 24.34 -7.31 -6.05
C ASN A 282 25.20 -6.04 -6.01
N ARG A 283 24.72 -4.95 -5.40
CA ARG A 283 25.50 -3.71 -5.28
C ARG A 283 26.66 -3.92 -4.33
N ASN A 284 27.86 -3.45 -4.73
CA ASN A 284 29.12 -3.66 -4.03
C ASN A 284 29.41 -2.66 -2.88
N GLN A 285 28.56 -1.62 -2.70
CA GLN A 285 28.73 -0.59 -1.66
C GLN A 285 28.44 -1.10 -0.24
N LEU A 286 27.76 -2.23 -0.11
CA LEU A 286 27.49 -2.92 1.14
C LEU A 286 27.64 -4.42 0.92
N SER A 287 28.33 -5.12 1.79
CA SER A 287 28.52 -6.58 1.67
C SER A 287 27.19 -7.32 1.80
N VAL A 288 27.09 -8.52 1.21
CA VAL A 288 25.89 -9.38 1.38
C VAL A 288 25.64 -9.75 2.84
N ARG A 289 26.72 -9.88 3.62
CA ARG A 289 26.68 -10.09 5.06
C ARG A 289 25.99 -8.94 5.78
N ASP A 290 26.44 -7.71 5.54
CA ASP A 290 25.91 -6.52 6.21
C ASP A 290 24.49 -6.18 5.74
N ARG A 291 24.16 -6.47 4.46
CA ARG A 291 22.77 -6.41 3.98
C ARG A 291 21.88 -7.39 4.75
N SER A 292 22.38 -8.59 5.03
CA SER A 292 21.64 -9.57 5.83
C SER A 292 21.36 -9.08 7.24
N LEU A 293 22.35 -8.47 7.92
CA LEU A 293 22.16 -7.86 9.25
C LEU A 293 21.08 -6.77 9.21
N ALA A 294 21.15 -5.86 8.24
CA ALA A 294 20.15 -4.80 8.07
C ALA A 294 18.74 -5.37 7.82
N THR A 295 18.64 -6.40 6.99
CA THR A 295 17.35 -7.03 6.65
C THR A 295 16.76 -7.80 7.83
N ILE A 296 17.59 -8.54 8.59
CA ILE A 296 17.17 -9.19 9.84
C ILE A 296 16.65 -8.15 10.83
N ALA A 297 17.37 -7.03 11.01
CA ALA A 297 16.97 -5.97 11.93
C ALA A 297 15.57 -5.39 11.55
N VAL A 298 15.34 -5.10 10.27
CA VAL A 298 14.06 -4.55 9.78
C VAL A 298 12.91 -5.54 9.96
N THR A 299 13.11 -6.82 9.57
CA THR A 299 12.07 -7.84 9.65
C THR A 299 11.75 -8.21 11.10
N LEU A 300 12.74 -8.14 12.01
CA LEU A 300 12.56 -8.31 13.44
C LEU A 300 11.77 -7.15 14.03
N ALA A 301 12.18 -5.91 13.76
CA ALA A 301 11.52 -4.72 14.28
C ALA A 301 10.08 -4.59 13.79
N GLY A 302 9.80 -5.01 12.55
CA GLY A 302 8.47 -5.01 11.94
C GLY A 302 7.58 -6.20 12.35
N TYR A 303 8.05 -7.12 13.22
CA TYR A 303 7.33 -8.34 13.61
C TYR A 303 6.95 -9.24 12.43
N GLN A 304 7.75 -9.23 11.37
CA GLN A 304 7.49 -9.93 10.10
C GLN A 304 8.01 -11.37 10.15
N SER A 305 7.37 -12.20 10.98
CA SER A 305 7.89 -13.51 11.41
C SER A 305 8.33 -14.45 10.29
N ASP A 306 7.52 -14.60 9.22
CA ASP A 306 7.86 -15.51 8.12
C ASP A 306 9.10 -15.02 7.35
N GLN A 307 9.18 -13.72 7.12
CA GLN A 307 10.32 -13.11 6.43
C GLN A 307 11.57 -13.11 7.32
N LEU A 308 11.40 -12.84 8.61
CA LEU A 308 12.50 -12.94 9.59
C LEU A 308 13.14 -14.33 9.56
N ARG A 309 12.33 -15.42 9.52
CA ARG A 309 12.86 -16.79 9.43
C ARG A 309 13.74 -16.99 8.20
N VAL A 310 13.25 -16.56 7.02
CA VAL A 310 14.00 -16.65 5.76
C VAL A 310 15.32 -15.87 5.86
N HIS A 311 15.28 -14.66 6.39
CA HIS A 311 16.46 -13.80 6.46
C HIS A 311 17.45 -14.18 7.56
N LEU A 312 17.03 -14.82 8.66
CA LEU A 312 17.92 -15.45 9.63
C LEU A 312 18.73 -16.59 9.00
N GLN A 313 18.07 -17.48 8.24
CA GLN A 313 18.72 -18.56 7.52
C GLN A 313 19.72 -18.02 6.49
N ARG A 314 19.28 -17.05 5.68
CA ARG A 314 20.12 -16.41 4.66
C ARG A 314 21.30 -15.63 5.28
N GLY A 315 21.10 -15.03 6.44
CA GLY A 315 22.17 -14.36 7.20
C GLY A 315 23.32 -15.32 7.54
N LEU A 316 22.98 -16.51 8.07
CA LEU A 316 23.97 -17.55 8.33
C LEU A 316 24.69 -17.98 7.03
N ASP A 317 23.96 -18.18 5.92
CA ASP A 317 24.51 -18.57 4.62
C ASP A 317 25.43 -17.47 4.03
N ASN A 318 25.16 -16.21 4.34
CA ASN A 318 25.94 -15.04 3.91
C ASN A 318 27.09 -14.68 4.89
N GLY A 319 27.38 -15.57 5.87
CA GLY A 319 28.53 -15.45 6.77
C GLY A 319 28.30 -14.56 8.00
N VAL A 320 27.04 -14.26 8.36
CA VAL A 320 26.75 -13.68 9.67
C VAL A 320 26.88 -14.79 10.73
N THR A 321 27.64 -14.55 11.77
CA THR A 321 27.87 -15.54 12.82
C THR A 321 26.66 -15.66 13.77
N VAL A 322 26.55 -16.81 14.43
CA VAL A 322 25.52 -17.05 15.46
C VAL A 322 25.57 -15.98 16.54
N GLN A 323 26.77 -15.62 16.99
CA GLN A 323 26.96 -14.59 18.02
C GLN A 323 26.46 -13.22 17.56
N GLU A 324 26.76 -12.82 16.31
CA GLU A 324 26.31 -11.53 15.77
C GLU A 324 24.78 -11.45 15.62
N ILE A 325 24.13 -12.54 15.21
CA ILE A 325 22.66 -12.59 15.17
C ILE A 325 22.09 -12.49 16.59
N SER A 326 22.67 -13.18 17.56
CA SER A 326 22.25 -13.10 18.98
C SER A 326 22.34 -11.67 19.51
N GLU A 327 23.47 -10.99 19.28
CA GLU A 327 23.66 -9.58 19.67
C GLU A 327 22.70 -8.64 18.93
N LEU A 328 22.47 -8.88 17.64
CA LEU A 328 21.51 -8.10 16.85
C LEU A 328 20.08 -8.23 17.41
N ILE A 329 19.65 -9.43 17.77
CA ILE A 329 18.34 -9.66 18.41
C ILE A 329 18.25 -8.86 19.71
N ALA A 330 19.25 -8.94 20.57
CA ALA A 330 19.28 -8.19 21.83
C ALA A 330 19.23 -6.68 21.60
N HIS A 331 20.05 -6.17 20.67
CA HIS A 331 20.11 -4.75 20.35
C HIS A 331 18.78 -4.22 19.81
N VAL A 332 18.20 -4.85 18.78
CA VAL A 332 16.95 -4.42 18.15
C VAL A 332 15.78 -4.48 19.13
N THR A 333 15.78 -5.44 20.06
CA THR A 333 14.76 -5.56 21.13
C THR A 333 14.60 -4.26 21.94
N LEU A 334 15.68 -3.51 22.16
CA LEU A 334 15.63 -2.23 22.89
C LEU A 334 14.85 -1.14 22.14
N TYR A 335 14.72 -1.25 20.83
CA TYR A 335 14.03 -0.28 19.98
C TYR A 335 12.63 -0.75 19.54
N SER A 336 12.42 -2.06 19.41
CA SER A 336 11.17 -2.64 18.90
C SER A 336 10.32 -3.32 19.99
N GLY A 337 10.85 -3.46 21.19
CA GLY A 337 10.18 -4.03 22.36
C GLY A 337 10.44 -5.54 22.53
N PHE A 338 10.31 -6.01 23.78
CA PHE A 338 10.56 -7.39 24.18
C PHE A 338 9.80 -8.46 23.40
N PRO A 339 8.50 -8.27 23.03
CA PRO A 339 7.79 -9.29 22.27
C PRO A 339 8.45 -9.67 20.94
N THR A 340 9.00 -8.67 20.23
CA THR A 340 9.71 -8.91 18.96
C THR A 340 10.97 -9.71 19.16
N GLY A 341 11.77 -9.34 20.17
CA GLY A 341 13.01 -10.04 20.51
C GLY A 341 12.78 -11.47 20.99
N VAL A 342 11.77 -11.70 21.83
CA VAL A 342 11.42 -13.05 22.32
C VAL A 342 10.99 -13.95 21.14
N ASN A 343 10.18 -13.43 20.21
CA ASN A 343 9.79 -14.15 19.01
C ASN A 343 11.00 -14.50 18.13
N ALA A 344 11.87 -13.53 17.87
CA ALA A 344 13.08 -13.71 17.08
C ALA A 344 14.05 -14.72 17.71
N SER A 345 14.26 -14.64 19.03
CA SER A 345 15.15 -15.55 19.77
C SER A 345 14.66 -17.01 19.69
N ARG A 346 13.35 -17.25 19.86
CA ARG A 346 12.78 -18.59 19.72
C ARG A 346 12.98 -19.12 18.31
N MET A 347 12.62 -18.33 17.31
CA MET A 347 12.77 -18.68 15.90
C MET A 347 14.22 -18.98 15.54
N PHE A 348 15.17 -18.18 16.01
CA PHE A 348 16.59 -18.40 15.78
C PHE A 348 17.09 -19.69 16.43
N ALA A 349 16.66 -19.97 17.65
CA ALA A 349 16.99 -21.24 18.32
C ALA A 349 16.45 -22.45 17.56
N ASP A 350 15.25 -22.37 16.97
CA ASP A 350 14.70 -23.44 16.14
C ASP A 350 15.52 -23.63 14.86
N ILE A 351 15.93 -22.57 14.17
CA ILE A 351 16.80 -22.62 12.99
C ILE A 351 18.15 -23.28 13.32
N LEU A 352 18.75 -22.90 14.46
CA LEU A 352 20.04 -23.49 14.89
C LEU A 352 19.91 -25.00 15.15
N ARG A 353 18.83 -25.44 15.80
CA ARG A 353 18.55 -26.87 16.03
C ARG A 353 18.35 -27.62 14.72
N GLU A 354 17.56 -27.08 13.79
CA GLU A 354 17.32 -27.66 12.46
C GLU A 354 18.62 -27.85 11.66
N ARG A 355 19.58 -26.91 11.84
CA ARG A 355 20.89 -26.96 11.17
C ARG A 355 21.97 -27.72 11.96
N GLY A 356 21.67 -28.22 13.15
CA GLY A 356 22.65 -28.87 14.01
C GLY A 356 23.75 -27.94 14.52
N ILE A 357 23.48 -26.65 14.62
CA ILE A 357 24.41 -25.62 15.08
C ILE A 357 24.21 -25.42 16.60
N PRO A 358 25.28 -25.40 17.43
CA PRO A 358 25.15 -25.13 18.85
C PRO A 358 24.52 -23.79 19.14
N LEU A 359 23.72 -23.71 20.22
CA LEU A 359 23.18 -22.44 20.73
C LEU A 359 24.32 -21.54 21.21
N PRO A 360 24.19 -20.21 21.09
CA PRO A 360 25.16 -19.29 21.68
C PRO A 360 25.15 -19.40 23.20
N ASN A 361 26.32 -19.24 23.84
CA ASN A 361 26.48 -19.27 25.28
C ASN A 361 25.90 -18.03 25.96
#